data_33f3cca71f2f4a64fc3f8104a97ebdf5
#
_entry.id   33f3cca71f2f4a64fc3f8104a97ebdf5
#
_cell.length_a   1.000
_cell.length_b   1.000
_cell.length_c   1.000
_cell.angle_alpha   90.00
_cell.angle_beta   90.00
_cell.angle_gamma   90.00
#
_symmetry.space_group_name_H-M   'P 1'
#
loop_
_entity.id
_entity.type
_entity.pdbx_description
1 polymer ?
#
loop_
_entity_poly.entity_id
_entity_poly.type
_entity_poly.pdbx_seq_one_letter_code
_entity_poly.pdbx_strand_id
1 'polypeptide(L)'
;MADELRDRIVTGLHVGRLHGSEQLPSVRAFAAEFGVNERVVLGALRLLADEGFVELRPRSGAYVAAPHPAGTETLPHLGSWIVGLLVQARARGIPPLQFADYVRRCLETRHVRAACIECNEDQLHLLCSELSADHGYIAEGVYLDDLNAANPPLAIRKADVLITTTFHAGRVRVIGHRLGKPWIAVALRPDIVGTVGRYLQQGPVYYVAVDPRYEKKLRRMLSPLGPTSNLRVMIVGRDSLAEIPRDAPTFVMTSARERLQKQFGVRGGPGRPIHPARHFSDEAARELLAFIVRMNLDALASAG
;
A
#
# COMPACT_ATOMS: atom_id res chain seq x y z
N MET A 1 -17.40 41.97 28.70
CA MET A 1 -17.22 40.64 29.31
C MET A 1 -17.33 39.51 28.28
N ALA A 2 -18.46 39.26 27.59
CA ALA A 2 -18.55 38.24 26.58
C ALA A 2 -17.57 38.47 25.43
N ASP A 3 -17.48 39.69 24.93
CA ASP A 3 -16.52 40.08 23.89
C ASP A 3 -15.06 39.92 24.34
N GLU A 4 -14.76 40.27 25.54
CA GLU A 4 -13.43 40.14 26.14
C GLU A 4 -13.00 38.67 26.32
N LEU A 5 -13.93 37.80 26.75
CA LEU A 5 -13.73 36.35 26.79
C LEU A 5 -13.61 35.77 25.39
N ARG A 6 -14.40 36.23 24.42
CA ARG A 6 -14.33 35.84 23.01
C ARG A 6 -12.94 36.14 22.44
N ASP A 7 -12.51 37.40 22.58
CA ASP A 7 -11.20 37.85 22.07
C ASP A 7 -10.06 37.03 22.67
N ARG A 8 -10.14 36.71 23.96
CA ARG A 8 -9.13 35.92 24.65
C ARG A 8 -9.11 34.48 24.13
N ILE A 9 -10.27 33.84 23.93
CA ILE A 9 -10.38 32.49 23.42
C ILE A 9 -9.92 32.43 21.95
N VAL A 10 -10.40 33.35 21.12
CA VAL A 10 -10.02 33.42 19.68
C VAL A 10 -8.53 33.70 19.54
N THR A 11 -7.98 34.65 20.31
CA THR A 11 -6.54 34.93 20.31
C THR A 11 -5.74 33.71 20.80
N GLY A 12 -6.19 33.08 21.89
CA GLY A 12 -5.55 31.85 22.40
C GLY A 12 -5.51 30.73 21.40
N LEU A 13 -6.60 30.50 20.65
CA LEU A 13 -6.67 29.54 19.54
C LEU A 13 -5.74 29.95 18.39
N HIS A 14 -5.73 31.23 18.00
CA HIS A 14 -4.94 31.71 16.86
C HIS A 14 -3.44 31.61 17.09
N VAL A 15 -2.98 31.88 18.33
CA VAL A 15 -1.55 31.76 18.68
C VAL A 15 -1.16 30.37 19.20
N GLY A 16 -2.07 29.40 19.17
CA GLY A 16 -1.81 28.01 19.58
C GLY A 16 -1.61 27.83 21.10
N ARG A 17 -2.08 28.77 21.91
CA ARG A 17 -2.07 28.69 23.40
C ARG A 17 -3.28 27.93 23.95
N LEU A 18 -4.38 27.86 23.19
CA LEU A 18 -5.57 27.09 23.50
C LEU A 18 -5.81 26.10 22.34
N HIS A 19 -6.29 24.92 22.70
CA HIS A 19 -6.60 23.88 21.77
C HIS A 19 -8.07 23.46 21.89
N GLY A 20 -8.65 22.96 20.83
CA GLY A 20 -9.99 22.38 20.86
C GLY A 20 -10.12 21.31 21.94
N SER A 21 -11.25 21.28 22.65
CA SER A 21 -11.53 20.42 23.80
C SER A 21 -10.69 20.68 25.06
N GLU A 22 -9.89 21.74 25.10
CA GLU A 22 -9.15 22.15 26.29
C GLU A 22 -10.11 22.75 27.32
N GLN A 23 -9.90 22.40 28.60
CA GLN A 23 -10.71 22.92 29.70
C GLN A 23 -10.34 24.36 30.00
N LEU A 24 -11.35 25.23 29.98
CA LEU A 24 -11.19 26.63 30.38
C LEU A 24 -11.14 26.76 31.90
N PRO A 25 -10.58 27.86 32.43
CA PRO A 25 -10.65 28.20 33.86
C PRO A 25 -12.09 28.16 34.36
N SER A 26 -12.27 27.83 35.65
CA SER A 26 -13.60 27.75 36.25
C SER A 26 -14.29 29.12 36.26
N VAL A 27 -15.64 29.10 36.29
CA VAL A 27 -16.45 30.33 36.42
C VAL A 27 -15.95 31.18 37.58
N ARG A 28 -15.57 30.57 38.69
CA ARG A 28 -15.03 31.22 39.87
C ARG A 28 -13.66 31.86 39.62
N ALA A 29 -12.81 31.21 38.88
CA ALA A 29 -11.50 31.72 38.49
C ALA A 29 -11.65 32.95 37.57
N PHE A 30 -12.51 32.85 36.55
CA PHE A 30 -12.82 33.99 35.69
C PHE A 30 -13.47 35.17 36.48
N ALA A 31 -14.41 34.87 37.39
CA ALA A 31 -15.04 35.90 38.22
C ALA A 31 -14.00 36.66 39.06
N ALA A 32 -13.06 35.96 39.68
CA ALA A 32 -11.96 36.56 40.42
C ALA A 32 -11.00 37.38 39.56
N GLU A 33 -10.65 36.84 38.38
CA GLU A 33 -9.72 37.49 37.43
C GLU A 33 -10.30 38.80 36.86
N PHE A 34 -11.58 38.78 36.48
CA PHE A 34 -12.23 39.95 35.89
C PHE A 34 -12.93 40.87 36.90
N GLY A 35 -12.90 40.54 38.19
CA GLY A 35 -13.53 41.34 39.24
C GLY A 35 -15.06 41.43 39.13
N VAL A 36 -15.73 40.41 38.62
CA VAL A 36 -17.18 40.38 38.35
C VAL A 36 -17.87 39.21 39.06
N ASN A 37 -19.21 39.28 39.12
CA ASN A 37 -20.01 38.20 39.70
C ASN A 37 -20.00 36.94 38.82
N GLU A 38 -19.98 35.76 39.44
CA GLU A 38 -20.02 34.46 38.77
C GLU A 38 -21.18 34.31 37.78
N ARG A 39 -22.35 34.94 38.08
CA ARG A 39 -23.52 34.93 37.16
C ARG A 39 -23.24 35.64 35.84
N VAL A 40 -22.42 36.73 35.88
CA VAL A 40 -22.03 37.50 34.69
C VAL A 40 -21.12 36.64 33.81
N VAL A 41 -20.15 35.94 34.42
CA VAL A 41 -19.26 34.98 33.70
C VAL A 41 -20.05 33.83 33.09
N LEU A 42 -20.97 33.25 33.86
CA LEU A 42 -21.80 32.14 33.36
C LEU A 42 -22.69 32.60 32.20
N GLY A 43 -23.24 33.80 32.25
CA GLY A 43 -23.99 34.41 31.15
C GLY A 43 -23.13 34.58 29.89
N ALA A 44 -21.89 35.09 30.06
CA ALA A 44 -20.95 35.25 28.97
C ALA A 44 -20.54 33.90 28.34
N LEU A 45 -20.26 32.90 29.19
CA LEU A 45 -19.92 31.56 28.70
C LEU A 45 -21.09 30.88 27.96
N ARG A 46 -22.35 31.13 28.36
CA ARG A 46 -23.54 30.64 27.61
C ARG A 46 -23.66 31.27 26.24
N LEU A 47 -23.46 32.60 26.15
CA LEU A 47 -23.43 33.28 24.86
C LEU A 47 -22.35 32.73 23.95
N LEU A 48 -21.14 32.50 24.47
CA LEU A 48 -20.06 31.91 23.72
C LEU A 48 -20.32 30.44 23.34
N ALA A 49 -21.12 29.71 24.15
CA ALA A 49 -21.54 28.38 23.81
C ALA A 49 -22.60 28.38 22.66
N ASP A 50 -23.53 29.32 22.70
CA ASP A 50 -24.52 29.52 21.62
C ASP A 50 -23.83 29.94 20.30
N GLU A 51 -22.72 30.66 20.39
CA GLU A 51 -21.87 31.06 19.27
C GLU A 51 -20.91 29.94 18.80
N GLY A 52 -20.82 28.81 19.54
CA GLY A 52 -19.97 27.69 19.19
C GLY A 52 -18.48 27.81 19.53
N PHE A 53 -18.09 28.78 20.36
CA PHE A 53 -16.71 28.94 20.86
C PHE A 53 -16.41 28.11 22.09
N VAL A 54 -17.43 27.79 22.88
CA VAL A 54 -17.31 27.08 24.15
C VAL A 54 -18.32 25.93 24.22
N GLU A 55 -17.95 24.84 24.84
CA GLU A 55 -18.84 23.70 25.19
C GLU A 55 -18.99 23.68 26.71
N LEU A 56 -20.25 23.81 27.19
CA LEU A 56 -20.57 23.71 28.61
C LEU A 56 -20.92 22.27 28.95
N ARG A 57 -20.09 21.59 29.74
CA ARG A 57 -20.32 20.22 30.19
C ARG A 57 -20.86 20.19 31.60
N PRO A 58 -22.05 19.64 31.85
CA PRO A 58 -22.65 19.56 33.18
C PRO A 58 -21.66 18.95 34.18
N ARG A 59 -21.47 19.59 35.33
CA ARG A 59 -20.56 19.18 36.42
C ARG A 59 -19.08 19.13 36.07
N SER A 60 -18.69 19.36 34.81
CA SER A 60 -17.30 19.25 34.33
C SER A 60 -16.69 20.65 34.01
N GLY A 61 -17.53 21.65 33.71
CA GLY A 61 -17.07 23.01 33.44
C GLY A 61 -17.22 23.45 31.99
N ALA A 62 -16.46 24.49 31.61
CA ALA A 62 -16.42 25.02 30.26
C ALA A 62 -15.16 24.52 29.52
N TYR A 63 -15.31 24.18 28.26
CA TYR A 63 -14.25 23.72 27.38
C TYR A 63 -14.23 24.59 26.12
N VAL A 64 -13.06 24.80 25.55
CA VAL A 64 -12.96 25.35 24.20
C VAL A 64 -13.70 24.38 23.25
N ALA A 65 -14.67 24.89 22.48
CA ALA A 65 -15.33 24.08 21.50
C ALA A 65 -14.27 23.54 20.53
N ALA A 66 -14.25 22.23 20.33
CA ALA A 66 -13.48 21.69 19.23
C ALA A 66 -14.04 22.32 17.94
N PRO A 67 -13.21 22.85 17.02
CA PRO A 67 -13.73 23.21 15.73
C PRO A 67 -14.38 21.94 15.19
N HIS A 68 -15.69 21.94 15.06
CA HIS A 68 -16.39 20.91 14.30
C HIS A 68 -15.86 21.10 12.88
N PRO A 69 -15.02 20.18 12.38
CA PRO A 69 -14.60 20.28 10.99
C PRO A 69 -15.88 20.09 10.20
N ALA A 70 -16.41 21.18 9.65
CA ALA A 70 -17.56 21.13 8.78
C ALA A 70 -17.32 20.03 7.75
N GLY A 71 -18.03 18.90 7.88
CA GLY A 71 -18.02 17.79 6.93
C GLY A 71 -17.02 16.67 7.14
N THR A 72 -16.15 16.64 8.17
CA THR A 72 -15.24 15.50 8.36
C THR A 72 -15.88 14.27 9.00
N GLU A 73 -16.97 14.42 9.74
CA GLU A 73 -17.71 13.30 10.34
C GLU A 73 -18.42 12.42 9.29
N THR A 74 -18.63 12.93 8.09
CA THR A 74 -19.33 12.24 7.00
C THR A 74 -18.44 11.78 5.86
N LEU A 75 -17.12 12.09 5.90
CA LEU A 75 -16.21 11.63 4.85
C LEU A 75 -15.96 10.12 4.99
N PRO A 76 -16.12 9.35 3.90
CA PRO A 76 -15.62 7.98 3.86
C PRO A 76 -14.17 7.92 4.35
N HIS A 77 -13.77 6.82 4.96
CA HIS A 77 -12.41 6.62 5.49
C HIS A 77 -11.31 7.02 4.48
N LEU A 78 -11.52 6.74 3.19
CA LEU A 78 -10.64 7.16 2.10
C LEU A 78 -10.56 8.69 1.97
N GLY A 79 -11.68 9.40 2.13
CA GLY A 79 -11.72 10.87 2.06
C GLY A 79 -10.91 11.52 3.19
N SER A 80 -11.04 11.02 4.40
CA SER A 80 -10.26 11.49 5.56
C SER A 80 -8.75 11.27 5.37
N TRP A 81 -8.38 10.10 4.80
CA TRP A 81 -6.99 9.82 4.45
C TRP A 81 -6.45 10.79 3.39
N ILE A 82 -7.21 11.09 2.32
CA ILE A 82 -6.82 12.06 1.29
C ILE A 82 -6.63 13.46 1.90
N VAL A 83 -7.54 13.90 2.77
CA VAL A 83 -7.38 15.19 3.48
C VAL A 83 -6.06 15.22 4.25
N GLY A 84 -5.73 14.14 4.96
CA GLY A 84 -4.45 14.00 5.67
C GLY A 84 -3.24 14.18 4.76
N LEU A 85 -3.25 13.55 3.56
CA LEU A 85 -2.19 13.71 2.56
C LEU A 85 -2.08 15.15 2.05
N LEU A 86 -3.20 15.81 1.74
CA LEU A 86 -3.21 17.21 1.26
C LEU A 86 -2.67 18.19 2.31
N VAL A 87 -3.00 17.98 3.59
CA VAL A 87 -2.43 18.78 4.70
C VAL A 87 -0.93 18.58 4.82
N GLN A 88 -0.45 17.34 4.72
CA GLN A 88 0.98 17.03 4.74
C GLN A 88 1.73 17.61 3.52
N ALA A 89 1.12 17.57 2.33
CA ALA A 89 1.69 18.16 1.12
C ALA A 89 1.83 19.68 1.27
N ARG A 90 0.77 20.36 1.78
CA ARG A 90 0.79 21.79 2.06
C ARG A 90 1.91 22.18 3.02
N ALA A 91 2.12 21.42 4.09
CA ALA A 91 3.21 21.64 5.05
C ALA A 91 4.62 21.55 4.41
N ARG A 92 4.73 20.91 3.25
CA ARG A 92 5.96 20.79 2.44
C ARG A 92 6.01 21.80 1.28
N GLY A 93 5.12 22.80 1.25
CA GLY A 93 5.08 23.82 0.22
C GLY A 93 4.40 23.37 -1.09
N ILE A 94 3.71 22.23 -1.11
CA ILE A 94 2.97 21.76 -2.29
C ILE A 94 1.50 22.17 -2.12
N PRO A 95 0.98 23.11 -2.97
CA PRO A 95 -0.42 23.50 -2.90
C PRO A 95 -1.34 22.29 -3.18
N PRO A 96 -2.48 22.14 -2.45
CA PRO A 96 -3.39 21.01 -2.63
C PRO A 96 -3.84 20.79 -4.06
N LEU A 97 -4.11 21.84 -4.83
CA LEU A 97 -4.53 21.73 -6.24
C LEU A 97 -3.42 21.23 -7.17
N GLN A 98 -2.15 21.38 -6.78
CA GLN A 98 -0.98 20.92 -7.54
C GLN A 98 -0.49 19.54 -7.09
N PHE A 99 -1.04 19.00 -6.00
CA PHE A 99 -0.56 17.75 -5.41
C PHE A 99 -0.68 16.57 -6.39
N ALA A 100 -1.80 16.45 -7.09
CA ALA A 100 -2.00 15.37 -8.06
C ALA A 100 -0.97 15.43 -9.20
N ASP A 101 -0.69 16.62 -9.73
CA ASP A 101 0.32 16.82 -10.80
C ASP A 101 1.73 16.55 -10.30
N TYR A 102 2.03 16.93 -9.07
CA TYR A 102 3.31 16.62 -8.45
C TYR A 102 3.52 15.12 -8.32
N VAL A 103 2.53 14.38 -7.79
CA VAL A 103 2.59 12.92 -7.67
C VAL A 103 2.73 12.27 -9.05
N ARG A 104 1.95 12.72 -10.04
CA ARG A 104 2.04 12.20 -11.40
C ARG A 104 3.42 12.39 -11.99
N ARG A 105 4.05 13.57 -11.85
CA ARG A 105 5.42 13.79 -12.32
C ARG A 105 6.43 12.88 -11.62
N CYS A 106 6.27 12.60 -10.33
CA CYS A 106 7.11 11.67 -9.60
C CYS A 106 6.99 10.21 -10.08
N LEU A 107 5.92 9.86 -10.78
CA LEU A 107 5.65 8.49 -11.23
C LEU A 107 5.79 8.29 -12.75
N GLU A 108 5.52 9.32 -13.56
CA GLU A 108 5.28 9.19 -15.00
C GLU A 108 6.19 10.04 -15.88
N THR A 109 7.10 10.87 -15.32
CA THR A 109 8.03 11.68 -16.13
C THR A 109 8.91 10.79 -16.99
N ARG A 110 9.34 9.65 -16.47
CA ARG A 110 10.09 8.63 -17.17
C ARG A 110 9.49 7.26 -16.92
N HIS A 111 9.23 6.52 -17.99
CA HIS A 111 8.82 5.11 -17.87
C HIS A 111 10.02 4.25 -17.51
N VAL A 112 10.02 3.70 -16.31
CA VAL A 112 11.10 2.83 -15.82
C VAL A 112 10.96 1.42 -16.40
N ARG A 113 12.02 0.93 -17.02
CA ARG A 113 12.07 -0.42 -17.59
C ARG A 113 12.64 -1.41 -16.59
N ALA A 114 11.90 -2.49 -16.34
CA ALA A 114 12.32 -3.57 -15.47
C ALA A 114 12.54 -4.86 -16.26
N ALA A 115 13.67 -5.52 -16.07
CA ALA A 115 13.85 -6.91 -16.46
C ALA A 115 13.50 -7.82 -15.29
N CYS A 116 12.41 -8.56 -15.41
CA CYS A 116 11.95 -9.52 -14.43
C CYS A 116 12.66 -10.86 -14.65
N ILE A 117 13.35 -11.36 -13.64
CA ILE A 117 14.21 -12.53 -13.78
C ILE A 117 13.69 -13.65 -12.90
N GLU A 118 13.23 -14.74 -13.50
CA GLU A 118 12.73 -15.92 -12.80
C GLU A 118 12.99 -17.22 -13.56
N CYS A 119 12.83 -18.37 -12.86
CA CYS A 119 13.14 -19.68 -13.41
C CYS A 119 11.93 -20.38 -14.09
N ASN A 120 10.74 -19.80 -14.05
CA ASN A 120 9.53 -20.38 -14.64
C ASN A 120 8.56 -19.30 -15.13
N GLU A 121 7.68 -19.67 -16.04
CA GLU A 121 6.72 -18.79 -16.70
C GLU A 121 5.73 -18.17 -15.71
N ASP A 122 5.21 -18.95 -14.77
CA ASP A 122 4.20 -18.47 -13.81
C ASP A 122 4.68 -17.31 -12.96
N GLN A 123 5.93 -17.38 -12.51
CA GLN A 123 6.52 -16.31 -11.71
C GLN A 123 6.98 -15.11 -12.54
N LEU A 124 7.47 -15.33 -13.77
CA LEU A 124 7.74 -14.25 -14.70
C LEU A 124 6.46 -13.47 -14.99
N HIS A 125 5.38 -14.18 -15.27
CA HIS A 125 4.09 -13.55 -15.52
C HIS A 125 3.58 -12.78 -14.30
N LEU A 126 3.67 -13.37 -13.11
CA LEU A 126 3.29 -12.72 -11.86
C LEU A 126 4.07 -11.42 -11.63
N LEU A 127 5.39 -11.45 -11.74
CA LEU A 127 6.24 -10.28 -11.56
C LEU A 127 5.91 -9.19 -12.59
N CYS A 128 5.88 -9.54 -13.87
CA CYS A 128 5.65 -8.56 -14.93
C CYS A 128 4.26 -7.93 -14.83
N SER A 129 3.22 -8.73 -14.56
CA SER A 129 1.85 -8.22 -14.47
C SER A 129 1.66 -7.30 -13.28
N GLU A 130 2.13 -7.65 -12.09
CA GLU A 130 1.98 -6.80 -10.89
C GLU A 130 2.83 -5.54 -10.96
N LEU A 131 4.05 -5.61 -11.49
CA LEU A 131 4.90 -4.45 -11.72
C LEU A 131 4.28 -3.46 -12.70
N SER A 132 3.68 -3.96 -13.77
CA SER A 132 3.05 -3.10 -14.77
C SER A 132 1.72 -2.51 -14.29
N ALA A 133 0.86 -3.33 -13.64
CA ALA A 133 -0.47 -2.91 -13.23
C ALA A 133 -0.47 -2.00 -12.00
N ASP A 134 0.34 -2.33 -10.99
CA ASP A 134 0.31 -1.65 -9.70
C ASP A 134 1.42 -0.60 -9.51
N HIS A 135 2.51 -0.73 -10.28
CA HIS A 135 3.69 0.11 -10.09
C HIS A 135 4.11 0.92 -11.33
N GLY A 136 3.47 0.71 -12.49
CA GLY A 136 3.73 1.50 -13.69
C GLY A 136 5.08 1.21 -14.39
N TYR A 137 5.73 0.05 -14.11
CA TYR A 137 6.92 -0.36 -14.83
C TYR A 137 6.60 -0.86 -16.24
N ILE A 138 7.51 -0.63 -17.18
CA ILE A 138 7.57 -1.41 -18.41
C ILE A 138 8.36 -2.68 -18.08
N ALA A 139 7.66 -3.77 -17.75
CA ALA A 139 8.24 -5.00 -17.27
C ALA A 139 8.38 -6.05 -18.41
N GLU A 140 9.56 -6.63 -18.55
CA GLU A 140 9.87 -7.68 -19.53
C GLU A 140 10.50 -8.88 -18.81
N GLY A 141 9.98 -10.09 -19.11
CA GLY A 141 10.44 -11.32 -18.50
C GLY A 141 11.71 -11.88 -19.14
N VAL A 142 12.64 -12.35 -18.31
CA VAL A 142 13.87 -13.04 -18.73
C VAL A 142 14.02 -14.31 -17.89
N TYR A 143 14.20 -15.44 -18.53
CA TYR A 143 14.48 -16.68 -17.80
C TYR A 143 15.85 -16.63 -17.14
N LEU A 144 15.91 -17.12 -15.92
CA LEU A 144 17.16 -17.15 -15.14
C LEU A 144 18.27 -17.90 -15.87
N ASP A 145 17.93 -18.90 -16.66
CA ASP A 145 18.90 -19.70 -17.41
C ASP A 145 19.45 -18.98 -18.65
N ASP A 146 18.73 -17.98 -19.16
CA ASP A 146 19.18 -17.13 -20.27
C ASP A 146 20.12 -16.00 -19.80
N LEU A 147 20.35 -15.87 -18.49
CA LEU A 147 21.21 -14.86 -17.92
C LEU A 147 22.68 -15.15 -18.26
N ASN A 148 23.22 -14.33 -19.15
CA ASN A 148 24.64 -14.33 -19.50
C ASN A 148 25.21 -12.91 -19.37
N ALA A 149 26.15 -12.73 -18.46
CA ALA A 149 26.77 -11.42 -18.24
C ALA A 149 27.69 -10.97 -19.39
N ALA A 150 28.22 -11.90 -20.19
CA ALA A 150 29.05 -11.58 -21.35
C ALA A 150 28.22 -11.15 -22.56
N ASN A 151 27.01 -11.71 -22.69
CA ASN A 151 26.06 -11.35 -23.76
C ASN A 151 24.64 -11.31 -23.19
N PRO A 152 24.30 -10.24 -22.44
CA PRO A 152 22.99 -10.15 -21.79
C PRO A 152 21.88 -10.00 -22.80
N PRO A 153 20.70 -10.63 -22.57
CA PRO A 153 19.50 -10.44 -23.37
C PRO A 153 19.12 -8.96 -23.55
N LEU A 154 18.41 -8.66 -24.64
CA LEU A 154 18.04 -7.28 -24.96
C LEU A 154 17.24 -6.61 -23.84
N ALA A 155 16.32 -7.36 -23.21
CA ALA A 155 15.55 -6.89 -22.04
C ALA A 155 16.45 -6.43 -20.91
N ILE A 156 17.49 -7.19 -20.57
CA ILE A 156 18.50 -6.82 -19.57
C ILE A 156 19.28 -5.57 -19.98
N ARG A 157 19.68 -5.48 -21.24
CA ARG A 157 20.45 -4.31 -21.73
C ARG A 157 19.64 -3.02 -21.64
N LYS A 158 18.34 -3.08 -21.97
CA LYS A 158 17.43 -1.92 -21.95
C LYS A 158 16.84 -1.61 -20.57
N ALA A 159 16.95 -2.52 -19.62
CA ALA A 159 16.38 -2.34 -18.29
C ALA A 159 17.10 -1.25 -17.49
N ASP A 160 16.35 -0.47 -16.76
CA ASP A 160 16.84 0.45 -15.74
C ASP A 160 17.12 -0.26 -14.41
N VAL A 161 16.40 -1.39 -14.18
CA VAL A 161 16.51 -2.20 -12.97
C VAL A 161 16.26 -3.68 -13.26
N LEU A 162 16.95 -4.56 -12.54
CA LEU A 162 16.71 -6.00 -12.55
C LEU A 162 15.84 -6.37 -11.35
N ILE A 163 14.74 -7.09 -11.59
CA ILE A 163 13.81 -7.46 -10.53
C ILE A 163 13.66 -8.99 -10.49
N THR A 164 13.68 -9.55 -9.30
CA THR A 164 13.52 -10.99 -9.07
C THR A 164 12.84 -11.25 -7.73
N THR A 165 12.44 -12.50 -7.46
CA THR A 165 12.04 -12.88 -6.10
C THR A 165 13.28 -13.15 -5.23
N THR A 166 13.08 -13.17 -3.92
CA THR A 166 14.14 -13.46 -2.93
C THR A 166 14.91 -14.76 -3.22
N PHE A 167 14.29 -15.73 -3.89
CA PHE A 167 14.92 -17.03 -4.23
C PHE A 167 16.12 -16.91 -5.16
N HIS A 168 16.12 -15.92 -6.05
CA HIS A 168 17.19 -15.74 -7.04
C HIS A 168 18.02 -14.48 -6.78
N ALA A 169 17.77 -13.78 -5.66
CA ALA A 169 18.43 -12.53 -5.30
C ALA A 169 19.94 -12.61 -5.37
N GLY A 170 20.56 -13.67 -4.85
CA GLY A 170 22.01 -13.86 -4.86
C GLY A 170 22.59 -13.91 -6.28
N ARG A 171 21.93 -14.64 -7.19
CA ARG A 171 22.39 -14.76 -8.59
C ARG A 171 22.20 -13.45 -9.36
N VAL A 172 21.02 -12.81 -9.20
CA VAL A 172 20.72 -11.53 -9.87
C VAL A 172 21.62 -10.41 -9.35
N ARG A 173 21.93 -10.38 -8.04
CA ARG A 173 22.90 -9.43 -7.46
C ARG A 173 24.26 -9.49 -8.16
N VAL A 174 24.80 -10.69 -8.31
CA VAL A 174 26.13 -10.86 -8.97
C VAL A 174 26.10 -10.34 -10.40
N ILE A 175 25.03 -10.63 -11.14
CA ILE A 175 24.88 -10.17 -12.53
C ILE A 175 24.66 -8.66 -12.58
N GLY A 176 23.82 -8.11 -11.71
CA GLY A 176 23.58 -6.68 -11.59
C GLY A 176 24.89 -5.90 -11.36
N HIS A 177 25.73 -6.38 -10.43
CA HIS A 177 27.03 -5.79 -10.19
C HIS A 177 27.95 -5.84 -11.43
N ARG A 178 27.99 -6.96 -12.14
CA ARG A 178 28.80 -7.11 -13.35
C ARG A 178 28.36 -6.20 -14.48
N LEU A 179 27.06 -5.93 -14.57
CA LEU A 179 26.45 -5.10 -15.62
C LEU A 179 26.28 -3.63 -15.19
N GLY A 180 26.67 -3.26 -13.97
CA GLY A 180 26.46 -1.92 -13.43
C GLY A 180 24.98 -1.54 -13.31
N LYS A 181 24.07 -2.54 -13.12
CA LYS A 181 22.63 -2.32 -13.04
C LYS A 181 22.12 -2.48 -11.61
N PRO A 182 21.27 -1.57 -11.13
CA PRO A 182 20.56 -1.76 -9.87
C PRO A 182 19.65 -3.00 -9.95
N TRP A 183 19.42 -3.61 -8.80
CA TRP A 183 18.55 -4.78 -8.69
C TRP A 183 17.69 -4.70 -7.43
N ILE A 184 16.49 -5.28 -7.49
CA ILE A 184 15.54 -5.37 -6.39
C ILE A 184 15.06 -6.82 -6.26
N ALA A 185 15.04 -7.33 -5.04
CA ALA A 185 14.48 -8.65 -4.72
C ALA A 185 13.14 -8.48 -4.01
N VAL A 186 12.05 -8.83 -4.68
CA VAL A 186 10.72 -8.72 -4.11
C VAL A 186 10.39 -9.92 -3.22
N ALA A 187 9.84 -9.66 -2.06
CA ALA A 187 9.28 -10.67 -1.17
C ALA A 187 7.77 -10.77 -1.37
N LEU A 188 7.24 -12.00 -1.24
CA LEU A 188 5.79 -12.23 -1.22
C LEU A 188 5.21 -11.85 0.14
N ARG A 189 3.94 -11.51 0.16
CA ARG A 189 3.19 -11.20 1.38
C ARG A 189 3.18 -12.38 2.35
N PRO A 190 3.56 -12.15 3.63
CA PRO A 190 3.61 -13.22 4.63
C PRO A 190 2.26 -13.86 4.93
N ASP A 191 1.15 -13.10 4.84
CA ASP A 191 -0.20 -13.58 5.09
C ASP A 191 -0.68 -14.59 4.04
N ILE A 192 -0.25 -14.43 2.77
CA ILE A 192 -0.51 -15.41 1.71
C ILE A 192 0.22 -16.72 2.02
N VAL A 193 1.51 -16.61 2.32
CA VAL A 193 2.36 -17.74 2.65
C VAL A 193 1.83 -18.48 3.89
N GLY A 194 1.46 -17.72 4.95
CA GLY A 194 0.86 -18.28 6.16
C GLY A 194 -0.51 -18.93 5.93
N THR A 195 -1.32 -18.37 5.04
CA THR A 195 -2.63 -18.96 4.68
C THR A 195 -2.48 -20.29 3.99
N VAL A 196 -1.57 -20.38 3.01
CA VAL A 196 -1.25 -21.62 2.32
C VAL A 196 -0.71 -22.66 3.31
N GLY A 197 0.18 -22.26 4.24
CA GLY A 197 0.72 -23.14 5.28
C GLY A 197 -0.37 -23.74 6.16
N ARG A 198 -1.35 -22.94 6.60
CA ARG A 198 -2.49 -23.44 7.39
C ARG A 198 -3.30 -24.49 6.63
N TYR A 199 -3.58 -24.25 5.35
CA TYR A 199 -4.31 -25.24 4.53
C TYR A 199 -3.51 -26.52 4.33
N LEU A 200 -2.19 -26.44 4.10
CA LEU A 200 -1.32 -27.61 3.95
C LEU A 200 -1.31 -28.51 5.19
N GLN A 201 -1.48 -27.92 6.39
CA GLN A 201 -1.59 -28.68 7.63
C GLN A 201 -2.95 -29.38 7.80
N GLN A 202 -4.00 -28.84 7.16
CA GLN A 202 -5.37 -29.36 7.26
C GLN A 202 -5.70 -30.41 6.21
N GLY A 203 -5.05 -30.40 5.05
CA GLY A 203 -5.32 -31.35 3.98
C GLY A 203 -4.77 -30.91 2.61
N PRO A 204 -5.29 -31.50 1.52
CA PRO A 204 -4.82 -31.20 0.19
C PRO A 204 -5.06 -29.75 -0.23
N VAL A 205 -4.02 -29.10 -0.75
CA VAL A 205 -4.04 -27.77 -1.35
C VAL A 205 -3.64 -27.88 -2.82
N TYR A 206 -4.44 -27.31 -3.68
CA TYR A 206 -4.22 -27.35 -5.11
C TYR A 206 -3.57 -26.06 -5.61
N TYR A 207 -2.56 -26.22 -6.46
CA TYR A 207 -1.94 -25.14 -7.22
C TYR A 207 -2.14 -25.40 -8.70
N VAL A 208 -2.78 -24.47 -9.40
CA VAL A 208 -2.97 -24.54 -10.86
C VAL A 208 -1.97 -23.59 -11.50
N ALA A 209 -1.06 -24.14 -12.28
CA ALA A 209 0.06 -23.45 -12.93
C ALA A 209 0.15 -23.81 -14.41
N VAL A 210 1.00 -23.11 -15.14
CA VAL A 210 1.26 -23.35 -16.57
C VAL A 210 2.58 -24.09 -16.76
N ASP A 211 3.60 -23.74 -15.96
CA ASP A 211 4.96 -24.23 -16.12
C ASP A 211 5.26 -25.39 -15.15
N PRO A 212 5.56 -26.60 -15.64
CA PRO A 212 5.89 -27.74 -14.78
C PRO A 212 7.10 -27.50 -13.85
N ARG A 213 8.03 -26.61 -14.24
CA ARG A 213 9.21 -26.28 -13.45
C ARG A 213 8.84 -25.61 -12.11
N TYR A 214 7.64 -25.02 -12.05
CA TYR A 214 7.16 -24.34 -10.83
C TYR A 214 6.88 -25.33 -9.69
N GLU A 215 6.49 -26.58 -9.99
CA GLU A 215 6.20 -27.59 -8.97
C GLU A 215 7.37 -27.82 -7.99
N LYS A 216 8.58 -28.02 -8.51
CA LYS A 216 9.78 -28.25 -7.70
C LYS A 216 10.06 -27.06 -6.77
N LYS A 217 9.88 -25.85 -7.28
CA LYS A 217 10.08 -24.62 -6.52
C LYS A 217 9.02 -24.45 -5.43
N LEU A 218 7.74 -24.71 -5.75
CA LEU A 218 6.64 -24.67 -4.78
C LEU A 218 6.86 -25.66 -3.64
N ARG A 219 7.21 -26.89 -3.92
CA ARG A 219 7.50 -27.90 -2.91
C ARG A 219 8.62 -27.45 -1.97
N ARG A 220 9.70 -26.91 -2.52
CA ARG A 220 10.81 -26.38 -1.72
C ARG A 220 10.41 -25.16 -0.88
N MET A 221 9.62 -24.27 -1.44
CA MET A 221 9.16 -23.05 -0.76
C MET A 221 8.20 -23.36 0.39
N LEU A 222 7.31 -24.33 0.19
CA LEU A 222 6.23 -24.63 1.13
C LEU A 222 6.60 -25.73 2.14
N SER A 223 7.71 -26.44 1.96
CA SER A 223 8.14 -27.52 2.87
C SER A 223 8.30 -27.09 4.33
N PRO A 224 8.74 -25.86 4.67
CA PRO A 224 8.81 -25.43 6.06
C PRO A 224 7.43 -25.15 6.70
N LEU A 225 6.37 -25.03 5.89
CA LEU A 225 5.04 -24.60 6.33
C LEU A 225 4.07 -25.76 6.58
N GLY A 226 4.34 -26.93 6.00
CA GLY A 226 3.50 -28.09 6.16
C GLY A 226 3.90 -29.28 5.27
N PRO A 227 3.18 -30.40 5.39
CA PRO A 227 3.50 -31.61 4.62
C PRO A 227 3.30 -31.38 3.12
N THR A 228 4.39 -31.43 2.38
CA THR A 228 4.34 -31.28 0.90
C THR A 228 3.61 -32.42 0.20
N SER A 229 3.32 -33.53 0.90
CA SER A 229 2.41 -34.58 0.41
C SER A 229 0.97 -34.06 0.20
N ASN A 230 0.58 -33.01 0.89
CA ASN A 230 -0.72 -32.35 0.71
C ASN A 230 -0.73 -31.34 -0.46
N LEU A 231 0.44 -31.01 -1.01
CA LEU A 231 0.51 -30.13 -2.17
C LEU A 231 0.20 -30.87 -3.46
N ARG A 232 -0.81 -30.44 -4.19
CA ARG A 232 -1.22 -30.92 -5.51
C ARG A 232 -1.00 -29.83 -6.54
N VAL A 233 0.00 -30.02 -7.42
CA VAL A 233 0.28 -29.06 -8.50
C VAL A 233 -0.31 -29.60 -9.79
N MET A 234 -1.24 -28.83 -10.36
CA MET A 234 -1.97 -29.15 -11.58
C MET A 234 -1.49 -28.24 -12.70
N ILE A 235 -1.03 -28.79 -13.78
CA ILE A 235 -0.51 -28.03 -14.92
C ILE A 235 -1.58 -27.94 -16.01
N VAL A 236 -1.94 -26.72 -16.40
CA VAL A 236 -2.93 -26.48 -17.46
C VAL A 236 -2.47 -27.11 -18.78
N GLY A 237 -3.33 -27.96 -19.36
CA GLY A 237 -3.05 -28.69 -20.59
C GLY A 237 -2.32 -30.02 -20.40
N ARG A 238 -1.83 -30.33 -19.18
CA ARG A 238 -1.26 -31.63 -18.82
C ARG A 238 -2.22 -32.44 -17.96
N ASP A 239 -2.77 -31.79 -16.93
CA ASP A 239 -3.55 -32.46 -15.89
C ASP A 239 -5.04 -32.12 -16.01
N SER A 240 -5.91 -33.06 -15.60
CA SER A 240 -7.36 -32.82 -15.58
C SER A 240 -7.78 -31.97 -14.41
N LEU A 241 -8.12 -30.71 -14.66
CA LEU A 241 -8.59 -29.80 -13.60
C LEU A 241 -9.96 -30.19 -13.02
N ALA A 242 -10.70 -31.09 -13.70
CA ALA A 242 -11.96 -31.63 -13.20
C ALA A 242 -11.79 -32.53 -11.96
N GLU A 243 -10.57 -33.01 -11.72
CA GLU A 243 -10.22 -33.79 -10.52
C GLU A 243 -10.09 -32.95 -9.24
N ILE A 244 -10.09 -31.61 -9.35
CA ILE A 244 -10.02 -30.72 -8.20
C ILE A 244 -11.40 -30.65 -7.54
N PRO A 245 -11.54 -31.06 -6.27
CA PRO A 245 -12.82 -30.96 -5.56
C PRO A 245 -13.28 -29.50 -5.46
N ARG A 246 -14.61 -29.28 -5.55
CA ARG A 246 -15.19 -27.92 -5.59
C ARG A 246 -14.91 -27.08 -4.34
N ASP A 247 -14.75 -27.72 -3.20
CA ASP A 247 -14.48 -27.12 -1.89
C ASP A 247 -12.99 -27.08 -1.52
N ALA A 248 -12.14 -27.71 -2.33
CA ALA A 248 -10.71 -27.78 -2.06
C ALA A 248 -10.03 -26.40 -2.18
N PRO A 249 -9.19 -26.02 -1.21
CA PRO A 249 -8.40 -24.81 -1.29
C PRO A 249 -7.52 -24.82 -2.55
N THR A 250 -7.75 -23.86 -3.44
CA THR A 250 -7.09 -23.84 -4.76
C THR A 250 -6.46 -22.50 -5.05
N PHE A 251 -5.16 -22.52 -5.35
CA PHE A 251 -4.39 -21.38 -5.78
C PHE A 251 -4.23 -21.43 -7.30
N VAL A 252 -4.84 -20.50 -8.02
CA VAL A 252 -4.72 -20.43 -9.47
C VAL A 252 -3.79 -19.29 -9.83
N MET A 253 -2.63 -19.65 -10.44
CA MET A 253 -1.67 -18.64 -10.89
C MET A 253 -2.30 -17.74 -11.95
N THR A 254 -1.89 -16.47 -12.00
CA THR A 254 -2.44 -15.48 -12.95
C THR A 254 -2.28 -15.94 -14.39
N SER A 255 -1.11 -16.48 -14.75
CA SER A 255 -0.81 -17.11 -16.03
C SER A 255 -1.79 -18.24 -16.39
N ALA A 256 -2.06 -19.12 -15.41
CA ALA A 256 -3.01 -20.22 -15.58
C ALA A 256 -4.44 -19.72 -15.77
N ARG A 257 -4.86 -18.71 -15.01
CA ARG A 257 -6.18 -18.09 -15.13
C ARG A 257 -6.40 -17.47 -16.51
N GLU A 258 -5.43 -16.71 -17.00
CA GLU A 258 -5.49 -16.13 -18.34
C GLU A 258 -5.52 -17.18 -19.44
N ARG A 259 -4.71 -18.25 -19.29
CA ARG A 259 -4.72 -19.37 -20.25
C ARG A 259 -6.07 -20.08 -20.25
N LEU A 260 -6.66 -20.35 -19.08
CA LEU A 260 -7.98 -20.97 -18.97
C LEU A 260 -9.06 -20.10 -19.60
N GLN A 261 -9.02 -18.80 -19.37
CA GLN A 261 -9.98 -17.87 -19.96
C GLN A 261 -9.85 -17.80 -21.49
N LYS A 262 -8.61 -17.69 -22.00
CA LYS A 262 -8.35 -17.58 -23.45
C LYS A 262 -8.67 -18.87 -24.22
N GLN A 263 -8.30 -20.04 -23.68
CA GLN A 263 -8.43 -21.32 -24.38
C GLN A 263 -9.76 -22.02 -24.16
N PHE A 264 -10.37 -21.86 -22.99
CA PHE A 264 -11.54 -22.64 -22.56
C PHE A 264 -12.74 -21.80 -22.21
N GLY A 265 -12.65 -20.45 -22.28
CA GLY A 265 -13.73 -19.53 -21.93
C GLY A 265 -14.13 -19.57 -20.43
N VAL A 266 -13.35 -20.25 -19.58
CA VAL A 266 -13.65 -20.45 -18.17
C VAL A 266 -13.30 -19.18 -17.40
N ARG A 267 -14.32 -18.50 -16.84
CA ARG A 267 -14.15 -17.40 -15.90
C ARG A 267 -14.08 -17.97 -14.47
N GLY A 268 -12.97 -17.74 -13.81
CA GLY A 268 -12.68 -18.29 -12.49
C GLY A 268 -11.80 -19.56 -12.58
N GLY A 269 -11.39 -20.10 -11.44
CA GLY A 269 -10.59 -21.32 -11.36
C GLY A 269 -11.42 -22.48 -10.79
N PRO A 270 -10.90 -23.71 -10.89
CA PRO A 270 -11.47 -24.85 -10.22
C PRO A 270 -11.30 -24.73 -8.69
N GLY A 271 -12.10 -25.48 -7.93
CA GLY A 271 -12.04 -25.52 -6.48
C GLY A 271 -12.52 -24.22 -5.79
N ARG A 272 -12.16 -24.07 -4.52
CA ARG A 272 -12.39 -22.84 -3.72
C ARG A 272 -11.18 -21.91 -3.88
N PRO A 273 -11.31 -20.79 -4.61
CA PRO A 273 -10.18 -19.95 -4.94
C PRO A 273 -9.55 -19.28 -3.70
N ILE A 274 -8.23 -19.35 -3.60
CA ILE A 274 -7.44 -18.50 -2.71
C ILE A 274 -6.77 -17.46 -3.60
N HIS A 275 -7.33 -16.25 -3.69
CA HIS A 275 -6.80 -15.20 -4.54
C HIS A 275 -6.37 -13.99 -3.70
N PRO A 276 -5.08 -13.75 -3.56
CA PRO A 276 -4.63 -12.46 -3.07
C PRO A 276 -4.86 -11.38 -4.14
N ALA A 277 -5.26 -10.20 -3.73
CA ALA A 277 -5.38 -9.06 -4.63
C ALA A 277 -3.99 -8.58 -5.11
N ARG A 278 -2.96 -8.75 -4.27
CA ARG A 278 -1.57 -8.38 -4.52
C ARG A 278 -0.66 -9.41 -3.87
N HIS A 279 0.48 -9.66 -4.50
CA HIS A 279 1.41 -10.72 -4.06
C HIS A 279 2.65 -10.16 -3.36
N PHE A 280 3.06 -8.91 -3.70
CA PHE A 280 4.26 -8.31 -3.12
C PHE A 280 3.99 -7.82 -1.70
N SER A 281 4.99 -7.96 -0.84
CA SER A 281 4.95 -7.39 0.50
C SER A 281 4.94 -5.85 0.45
N ASP A 282 4.46 -5.21 1.52
CA ASP A 282 4.45 -3.76 1.62
C ASP A 282 5.87 -3.16 1.57
N GLU A 283 6.88 -3.91 2.03
CA GLU A 283 8.29 -3.51 1.93
C GLU A 283 8.78 -3.54 0.49
N ALA A 284 8.45 -4.60 -0.26
CA ALA A 284 8.77 -4.69 -1.68
C ALA A 284 8.07 -3.57 -2.46
N ALA A 285 6.79 -3.32 -2.21
CA ALA A 285 6.05 -2.23 -2.84
C ALA A 285 6.67 -0.86 -2.55
N ARG A 286 7.12 -0.63 -1.31
CA ARG A 286 7.82 0.61 -0.92
C ARG A 286 9.15 0.77 -1.66
N GLU A 287 9.94 -0.28 -1.78
CA GLU A 287 11.23 -0.25 -2.49
C GLU A 287 11.04 0.03 -3.99
N LEU A 288 10.06 -0.63 -4.61
CA LEU A 288 9.70 -0.43 -6.01
C LEU A 288 9.24 1.02 -6.28
N LEU A 289 8.33 1.54 -5.46
CA LEU A 289 7.85 2.92 -5.59
C LEU A 289 8.97 3.94 -5.32
N ALA A 290 9.84 3.68 -4.33
CA ALA A 290 10.97 4.55 -4.06
C ALA A 290 11.96 4.61 -5.24
N PHE A 291 12.16 3.49 -5.93
CA PHE A 291 12.98 3.44 -7.14
C PHE A 291 12.39 4.29 -8.26
N ILE A 292 11.09 4.14 -8.55
CA ILE A 292 10.39 4.95 -9.58
C ILE A 292 10.48 6.44 -9.25
N VAL A 293 10.13 6.82 -8.02
CA VAL A 293 10.13 8.23 -7.60
C VAL A 293 11.54 8.82 -7.76
N ARG A 294 12.58 8.13 -7.32
CA ARG A 294 13.96 8.57 -7.48
C ARG A 294 14.33 8.78 -8.95
N MET A 295 14.05 7.80 -9.81
CA MET A 295 14.36 7.90 -11.25
C MET A 295 13.63 9.07 -11.94
N ASN A 296 12.41 9.37 -11.50
CA ASN A 296 11.63 10.48 -12.06
C ASN A 296 12.08 11.84 -11.51
N LEU A 297 12.47 11.93 -10.24
CA LEU A 297 13.04 13.16 -9.67
C LEU A 297 14.39 13.49 -10.30
N ASP A 298 15.25 12.49 -10.54
CA ASP A 298 16.53 12.69 -11.25
C ASP A 298 16.30 13.18 -12.68
N ALA A 299 15.31 12.64 -13.39
CA ALA A 299 14.93 13.09 -14.73
C ALA A 299 14.41 14.54 -14.72
N LEU A 300 13.60 14.92 -13.74
CA LEU A 300 13.10 16.30 -13.58
C LEU A 300 14.24 17.27 -13.29
N ALA A 301 15.18 16.90 -12.43
CA ALA A 301 16.34 17.73 -12.10
C ALA A 301 17.30 17.91 -13.29
N SER A 302 17.34 16.94 -14.22
CA SER A 302 18.18 17.00 -15.41
C SER A 302 17.56 17.79 -16.58
N ALA A 303 16.25 18.07 -16.51
CA ALA A 303 15.48 18.79 -17.55
C ALA A 303 15.29 20.28 -17.25
N GLY A 304 15.64 20.76 -16.05
CA GLY A 304 15.56 22.16 -15.60
C GLY A 304 16.94 22.79 -15.52
#